data_5bc32e5f612321091f9dd51d4b3608ba
#
_entry.id   5bc32e5f612321091f9dd51d4b3608ba
#
_cell.length_a   1.000
_cell.length_b   1.000
_cell.length_c   1.000
_cell.angle_alpha   90.00
_cell.angle_beta   90.00
_cell.angle_gamma   90.00
#
_symmetry.space_group_name_H-M   'P 1'
#
loop_
_entity.id
_entity.type
_entity.pdbx_description
1 polymer ?
#
loop_
_entity_poly.entity_id
_entity_poly.type
_entity_poly.pdbx_seq_one_letter_code
_entity_poly.pdbx_strand_id
1 'polypeptide(L)' 'MLRENAQREEKYQRMIDTLSQNIQVGIDNIQSRLDDMAANS' A
#
# COMPACT_ATOMS: atom_id res chain seq x y z
N MET A 1 23.84 1.29 -17.66
CA MET A 1 23.74 0.18 -18.56
C MET A 1 22.42 -0.55 -18.39
N LEU A 2 22.03 -1.33 -19.38
CA LEU A 2 20.71 -1.96 -19.43
C LEU A 2 20.41 -2.80 -18.19
N ARG A 3 21.39 -3.55 -17.70
CA ARG A 3 21.22 -4.45 -16.57
C ARG A 3 20.94 -3.68 -15.27
N GLU A 4 21.66 -2.59 -15.04
CA GLU A 4 21.48 -1.79 -13.84
C GLU A 4 20.14 -1.09 -13.84
N ASN A 5 19.72 -0.58 -14.99
CA ASN A 5 18.43 0.10 -15.11
C ASN A 5 17.27 -0.87 -14.85
N ALA A 6 17.38 -2.10 -15.37
CA ALA A 6 16.35 -3.11 -15.14
C ALA A 6 16.24 -3.48 -13.67
N GLN A 7 17.37 -3.61 -12.97
CA GLN A 7 17.39 -3.93 -11.54
C GLN A 7 16.80 -2.79 -10.72
N ARG A 8 17.09 -1.54 -11.09
CA ARG A 8 16.52 -0.38 -10.40
C ARG A 8 15.01 -0.32 -10.60
N GLU A 9 14.54 -0.55 -11.82
CA GLU A 9 13.11 -0.57 -12.11
C GLU A 9 12.40 -1.63 -11.29
N GLU A 10 12.97 -2.83 -11.23
CA GLU A 10 12.38 -3.91 -10.44
C GLU A 10 12.32 -3.54 -8.97
N LYS A 11 13.37 -2.94 -8.44
CA LYS A 11 13.43 -2.50 -7.05
C LYS A 11 12.38 -1.43 -6.77
N TYR A 12 12.26 -0.44 -7.64
CA TYR A 12 11.26 0.61 -7.49
C TYR A 12 9.86 0.06 -7.57
N GLN A 13 9.63 -0.88 -8.49
CA GLN A 13 8.32 -1.49 -8.63
C GLN A 13 7.92 -2.24 -7.36
N ARG A 14 8.84 -2.96 -6.74
CA ARG A 14 8.59 -3.65 -5.47
C ARG A 14 8.28 -2.67 -4.36
N MET A 15 8.99 -1.54 -4.32
CA MET A 15 8.73 -0.50 -3.33
C MET A 15 7.34 0.09 -3.50
N ILE A 16 6.94 0.37 -4.74
CA ILE A 16 5.62 0.89 -5.03
C ILE A 16 4.54 -0.11 -4.64
N ASP A 17 4.73 -1.38 -4.97
CA ASP A 17 3.78 -2.43 -4.61
C ASP A 17 3.64 -2.55 -3.09
N THR A 18 4.74 -2.51 -2.36
CA THR A 18 4.73 -2.57 -0.89
C THR A 18 4.02 -1.37 -0.30
N LEU A 19 4.30 -0.18 -0.80
CA LEU A 19 3.62 1.04 -0.35
C LEU A 19 2.12 0.96 -0.62
N SER A 20 1.74 0.49 -1.81
CA SER A 20 0.33 0.36 -2.18
C SER A 20 -0.39 -0.59 -1.25
N GLN A 21 0.23 -1.72 -0.91
CA GLN A 21 -0.34 -2.67 0.04
C GLN A 21 -0.48 -2.07 1.43
N ASN A 22 0.53 -1.35 1.89
CA ASN A 22 0.49 -0.70 3.21
C ASN A 22 -0.62 0.34 3.28
N ILE A 23 -0.77 1.13 2.23
CA ILE A 23 -1.84 2.12 2.14
C ILE A 23 -3.20 1.44 2.17
N GLN A 24 -3.36 0.36 1.42
CA GLN A 24 -4.63 -0.37 1.38
C GLN A 24 -4.99 -0.94 2.75
N VAL A 25 -4.03 -1.51 3.46
CA VAL A 25 -4.24 -2.01 4.82
C VAL A 25 -4.66 -0.87 5.74
N GLY A 26 -4.00 0.29 5.63
CA GLY A 26 -4.36 1.46 6.43
C GLY A 26 -5.77 1.95 6.15
N ILE A 27 -6.16 2.00 4.88
CA ILE A 27 -7.50 2.41 4.49
C ILE A 27 -8.54 1.43 5.03
N ASP A 28 -8.28 0.12 4.91
CA ASP A 28 -9.19 -0.90 5.41
C ASP A 28 -9.38 -0.78 6.92
N ASN A 29 -8.32 -0.50 7.66
CA ASN A 29 -8.39 -0.27 9.11
C ASN A 29 -9.23 0.95 9.44
N ILE A 30 -9.05 2.03 8.71
CA ILE A 30 -9.82 3.27 8.92
C ILE A 30 -11.29 3.02 8.63
N GLN A 31 -11.61 2.36 7.52
CA GLN A 31 -13.00 2.04 7.19
C GLN A 31 -13.66 1.17 8.25
N SER A 32 -12.93 0.18 8.76
CA SER A 32 -13.44 -0.67 9.82
C SER A 32 -13.79 0.13 11.07
N ARG A 33 -12.94 1.08 11.44
CA ARG A 33 -13.19 1.95 12.60
C ARG A 33 -14.39 2.87 12.38
N LEU A 34 -14.51 3.41 11.17
CA LEU A 34 -15.64 4.26 10.83
C LEU A 34 -16.94 3.47 10.88
N ASP A 35 -16.93 2.24 10.39
CA ASP A 35 -18.08 1.35 10.43
C ASP A 35 -18.49 1.07 11.89
N ASP A 36 -17.50 0.78 12.75
CA ASP A 36 -17.75 0.54 14.16
C ASP A 36 -18.35 1.78 14.83
N MET A 37 -17.83 2.96 14.54
CA MET A 37 -18.35 4.20 15.09
C MET A 37 -19.76 4.47 14.61
N ALA A 38 -20.03 4.23 13.34
CA ALA A 38 -21.38 4.41 12.80
C ALA A 38 -22.37 3.42 13.42
N ALA A 39 -21.95 2.19 13.66
CA ALA A 39 -22.80 1.18 14.27
C ALA A 39 -23.11 1.49 15.73
N ASN A 40 -22.22 2.19 16.43
CA ASN A 40 -22.39 2.53 17.85
C ASN A 40 -23.06 3.87 18.09
N SER A 41 -23.23 4.64 17.06
CA SER A 41 -23.92 5.93 17.19
C SER A 41 -25.40 5.78 16.86
#